data_931521a24c99f693f62863cde3440c38
#
_entry.id   931521a24c99f693f62863cde3440c38
#
_cell.length_a   1.000
_cell.length_b   1.000
_cell.length_c   1.000
_cell.angle_alpha   90.00
_cell.angle_beta   90.00
_cell.angle_gamma   90.00
#
_symmetry.space_group_name_H-M   'P 1'
#
loop_
_entity.id
_entity.type
_entity.pdbx_description
1 polymer ?
#
loop_
_entity_poly.entity_id
_entity_poly.type
_entity_poly.pdbx_seq_one_letter_code
_entity_poly.pdbx_strand_id
1 'polypeptide(L)'
;LKLLAKFNLMLVVLFGLGLLLVSQLSLRFLENNARDQTIQQARLMMSSARSTRDYTEEELDPLLEKTPDHAQRFLPQTIPFYAATVTFNNLRKDYPDYTYKEAALNPTNPRDRADQWEADIIGYFRNHPDKTEIIGERPTPTGSAIYLSQPISASAGCLECHGAPAAAPPTEISTYGTSNGFGWKLNEVIGAQIVSVPTEVPLAVAHQAFRTLLLYLAVTFLATLAVIDVGLYYIVIMPLRQLASRADLVSKGDLSQPEFVVKGKDEIAEVTKSFNRMYLSLIKAMRMLDE
;
A
#
# COMPACT_ATOMS: atom_id res chain seq x y z
N LEU A 1 23.41 -27.31 -27.46
CA LEU A 1 23.65 -26.09 -26.68
C LEU A 1 24.97 -26.18 -25.95
N LYS A 2 25.81 -25.14 -26.07
CA LYS A 2 27.09 -25.04 -25.33
C LYS A 2 26.80 -24.99 -23.83
N LEU A 3 27.73 -25.43 -22.98
CA LEU A 3 27.56 -25.53 -21.51
C LEU A 3 27.03 -24.22 -20.89
N LEU A 4 27.63 -23.08 -21.28
CA LEU A 4 27.21 -21.76 -20.84
C LEU A 4 25.73 -21.49 -21.13
N ALA A 5 25.24 -21.82 -22.32
CA ALA A 5 23.85 -21.58 -22.70
C ALA A 5 22.86 -22.44 -21.89
N LYS A 6 23.24 -23.66 -21.48
CA LYS A 6 22.42 -24.52 -20.61
C LYS A 6 22.32 -23.92 -19.20
N PHE A 7 23.44 -23.42 -18.68
CA PHE A 7 23.50 -22.79 -17.37
C PHE A 7 22.66 -21.51 -17.33
N ASN A 8 22.82 -20.64 -18.33
CA ASN A 8 22.06 -19.42 -18.43
C ASN A 8 20.55 -19.67 -18.57
N LEU A 9 20.16 -20.67 -19.37
CA LEU A 9 18.76 -21.03 -19.50
C LEU A 9 18.17 -21.45 -18.13
N MET A 10 18.91 -22.27 -17.37
CA MET A 10 18.46 -22.69 -16.04
C MET A 10 18.34 -21.49 -15.08
N LEU A 11 19.31 -20.59 -15.07
CA LEU A 11 19.29 -19.38 -14.24
C LEU A 11 18.12 -18.45 -14.62
N VAL A 12 17.89 -18.23 -15.91
CA VAL A 12 16.76 -17.39 -16.39
C VAL A 12 15.41 -18.00 -16.01
N VAL A 13 15.25 -19.31 -16.13
CA VAL A 13 14.01 -19.99 -15.72
C VAL A 13 13.81 -19.89 -14.22
N LEU A 14 14.84 -20.15 -13.41
CA LEU A 14 14.76 -20.08 -11.96
C LEU A 14 14.45 -18.65 -11.50
N PHE A 15 15.14 -17.66 -12.06
CA PHE A 15 14.90 -16.26 -11.75
C PHE A 15 13.52 -15.82 -12.21
N GLY A 16 13.07 -16.22 -13.40
CA GLY A 16 11.73 -15.89 -13.91
C GLY A 16 10.62 -16.40 -13.01
N LEU A 17 10.73 -17.65 -12.53
CA LEU A 17 9.79 -18.21 -11.56
C LEU A 17 9.82 -17.47 -10.22
N GLY A 18 11.01 -17.16 -9.72
CA GLY A 18 11.19 -16.36 -8.51
C GLY A 18 10.61 -14.96 -8.64
N LEU A 19 10.86 -14.30 -9.78
CA LEU A 19 10.34 -12.98 -10.07
C LEU A 19 8.81 -12.95 -10.13
N LEU A 20 8.18 -13.96 -10.75
CA LEU A 20 6.72 -14.09 -10.79
C LEU A 20 6.13 -14.21 -9.37
N LEU A 21 6.72 -15.06 -8.54
CA LEU A 21 6.27 -15.24 -7.15
C LEU A 21 6.40 -13.94 -6.35
N VAL A 22 7.61 -13.32 -6.37
CA VAL A 22 7.89 -12.07 -5.66
C VAL A 22 6.99 -10.94 -6.17
N SER A 23 6.76 -10.87 -7.48
CA SER A 23 5.89 -9.86 -8.11
C SER A 23 4.46 -9.92 -7.54
N GLN A 24 3.86 -11.11 -7.51
CA GLN A 24 2.49 -11.27 -6.99
C GLN A 24 2.38 -10.94 -5.49
N LEU A 25 3.35 -11.40 -4.70
CA LEU A 25 3.34 -11.15 -3.26
C LEU A 25 3.59 -9.67 -2.94
N SER A 26 4.56 -9.05 -3.61
CA SER A 26 4.91 -7.64 -3.38
C SER A 26 3.80 -6.69 -3.81
N LEU A 27 3.15 -6.94 -4.96
CA LEU A 27 2.06 -6.09 -5.41
C LEU A 27 0.91 -6.10 -4.40
N ARG A 28 0.44 -7.29 -4.01
CA ARG A 28 -0.62 -7.44 -2.99
C ARG A 28 -0.25 -6.78 -1.66
N PHE A 29 1.00 -6.95 -1.23
CA PHE A 29 1.48 -6.35 0.01
C PHE A 29 1.45 -4.81 -0.06
N LEU A 30 1.93 -4.23 -1.16
CA LEU A 30 1.96 -2.78 -1.35
C LEU A 30 0.56 -2.18 -1.46
N GLU A 31 -0.35 -2.82 -2.19
CA GLU A 31 -1.74 -2.37 -2.31
C GLU A 31 -2.48 -2.45 -0.98
N ASN A 32 -2.35 -3.56 -0.24
CA ASN A 32 -2.94 -3.69 1.09
C ASN A 32 -2.38 -2.64 2.06
N ASN A 33 -1.07 -2.42 2.04
CA ASN A 33 -0.44 -1.41 2.88
C ASN A 33 -0.93 0.01 2.54
N ALA A 34 -1.06 0.34 1.25
CA ALA A 34 -1.62 1.62 0.81
C ALA A 34 -3.08 1.79 1.29
N ARG A 35 -3.88 0.73 1.20
CA ARG A 35 -5.26 0.71 1.71
C ARG A 35 -5.31 0.92 3.22
N ASP A 36 -4.49 0.20 3.98
CA ASP A 36 -4.44 0.30 5.43
C ASP A 36 -3.98 1.70 5.88
N GLN A 37 -3.01 2.29 5.19
CA GLN A 37 -2.60 3.68 5.44
C GLN A 37 -3.74 4.67 5.18
N THR A 38 -4.52 4.48 4.11
CA THR A 38 -5.69 5.31 3.81
C THR A 38 -6.76 5.19 4.90
N ILE A 39 -7.01 3.98 5.41
CA ILE A 39 -7.93 3.76 6.54
C ILE A 39 -7.43 4.46 7.80
N GLN A 40 -6.14 4.40 8.10
CA GLN A 40 -5.56 5.11 9.25
C GLN A 40 -5.68 6.63 9.10
N GLN A 41 -5.50 7.18 7.90
CA GLN A 41 -5.77 8.59 7.63
C GLN A 41 -7.24 8.96 7.88
N ALA A 42 -8.18 8.13 7.41
CA ALA A 42 -9.61 8.35 7.66
C ALA A 42 -9.93 8.32 9.17
N ARG A 43 -9.34 7.41 9.93
CA ARG A 43 -9.50 7.36 11.40
C ARG A 43 -8.92 8.58 12.09
N LEU A 44 -7.74 9.05 11.66
CA LEU A 44 -7.13 10.26 12.20
C LEU A 44 -8.02 11.49 11.94
N MET A 45 -8.56 11.61 10.72
CA MET A 45 -9.48 12.68 10.37
C MET A 45 -10.77 12.62 11.20
N MET A 46 -11.36 11.43 11.37
CA MET A 46 -12.54 11.24 12.22
C MET A 46 -12.26 11.61 13.67
N SER A 47 -11.10 11.22 14.21
CA SER A 47 -10.66 11.62 15.55
C SER A 47 -10.47 13.13 15.68
N SER A 48 -9.88 13.79 14.66
CA SER A 48 -9.73 15.24 14.63
C SER A 48 -11.08 15.97 14.62
N ALA A 49 -12.03 15.45 13.82
CA ALA A 49 -13.40 16.01 13.82
C ALA A 49 -14.06 15.88 15.20
N ARG A 50 -13.94 14.72 15.84
CA ARG A 50 -14.45 14.50 17.18
C ARG A 50 -13.82 15.46 18.20
N SER A 51 -12.49 15.58 18.20
CA SER A 51 -11.80 16.50 19.12
C SER A 51 -12.23 17.95 18.92
N THR A 52 -12.50 18.37 17.68
CA THR A 52 -13.04 19.72 17.40
C THR A 52 -14.44 19.88 17.98
N ARG A 53 -15.26 18.83 17.91
CA ARG A 53 -16.62 18.83 18.49
C ARG A 53 -16.59 18.89 20.01
N ASP A 54 -15.77 17.99 20.61
CA ASP A 54 -15.64 17.89 22.08
C ASP A 54 -15.13 19.24 22.64
N TYR A 55 -14.12 19.86 22.01
CA TYR A 55 -13.65 21.19 22.40
C TYR A 55 -14.74 22.27 22.28
N THR A 56 -15.57 22.18 21.25
CA THR A 56 -16.67 23.13 21.07
C THR A 56 -17.74 22.94 22.14
N GLU A 57 -18.12 21.71 22.43
CA GLU A 57 -19.17 21.37 23.42
C GLU A 57 -18.70 21.65 24.85
N GLU A 58 -17.46 21.31 25.19
CA GLU A 58 -16.97 21.41 26.57
C GLU A 58 -16.42 22.78 26.93
N GLU A 59 -15.82 23.50 25.97
CA GLU A 59 -15.10 24.75 26.23
C GLU A 59 -15.76 25.97 25.61
N LEU A 60 -16.11 25.93 24.31
CA LEU A 60 -16.58 27.13 23.61
C LEU A 60 -18.05 27.43 23.87
N ASP A 61 -18.91 26.43 23.85
CA ASP A 61 -20.34 26.60 23.99
C ASP A 61 -20.71 27.22 25.38
N PRO A 62 -20.19 26.72 26.51
CA PRO A 62 -20.49 27.30 27.82
C PRO A 62 -19.99 28.74 28.01
N LEU A 63 -18.99 29.15 27.22
CA LEU A 63 -18.51 30.53 27.21
C LEU A 63 -19.39 31.44 26.39
N LEU A 64 -19.79 30.99 25.19
CA LEU A 64 -20.55 31.78 24.22
C LEU A 64 -22.01 31.93 24.67
N GLU A 65 -22.64 30.91 25.29
CA GLU A 65 -23.99 30.96 25.84
C GLU A 65 -24.17 32.10 26.84
N LYS A 66 -23.14 32.43 27.61
CA LYS A 66 -23.17 33.52 28.61
C LYS A 66 -23.03 34.90 28.01
N THR A 67 -22.83 35.01 26.70
CA THR A 67 -22.65 36.31 26.05
C THR A 67 -23.98 36.99 25.73
N PRO A 68 -24.08 38.34 25.80
CA PRO A 68 -25.26 39.07 25.35
C PRO A 68 -25.63 38.81 23.88
N ASP A 69 -24.63 38.50 23.05
CA ASP A 69 -24.82 38.20 21.63
C ASP A 69 -25.63 36.90 21.41
N HIS A 70 -25.39 35.85 22.22
CA HIS A 70 -26.13 34.58 22.12
C HIS A 70 -27.61 34.79 22.41
N ALA A 71 -27.95 35.62 23.36
CA ALA A 71 -29.34 35.92 23.67
C ALA A 71 -30.09 36.69 22.55
N GLN A 72 -29.36 37.37 21.67
CA GLN A 72 -29.95 38.21 20.62
C GLN A 72 -29.96 37.56 19.23
N ARG A 73 -28.99 36.66 18.96
CA ARG A 73 -28.86 36.00 17.68
C ARG A 73 -28.34 34.56 17.86
N PHE A 74 -28.67 33.70 16.91
CA PHE A 74 -28.09 32.37 16.84
C PHE A 74 -26.62 32.45 16.50
N LEU A 75 -25.77 31.81 17.34
CA LEU A 75 -24.33 31.71 17.14
C LEU A 75 -23.97 30.29 16.70
N PRO A 76 -23.76 30.02 15.40
CA PRO A 76 -23.45 28.65 14.93
C PRO A 76 -22.14 28.12 15.49
N GLN A 77 -21.29 28.99 16.06
CA GLN A 77 -20.03 28.62 16.72
C GLN A 77 -20.23 27.81 18.02
N THR A 78 -21.43 27.84 18.61
CA THR A 78 -21.80 27.01 19.75
C THR A 78 -22.10 25.56 19.33
N ILE A 79 -22.28 25.32 18.04
CA ILE A 79 -22.68 24.02 17.53
C ILE A 79 -21.44 23.16 17.18
N PRO A 80 -21.18 22.04 17.88
CA PRO A 80 -20.02 21.18 17.64
C PRO A 80 -19.90 20.70 16.20
N PHE A 81 -21.02 20.31 15.58
CA PHE A 81 -21.09 19.88 14.18
C PHE A 81 -20.72 20.98 13.19
N TYR A 82 -21.11 22.21 13.47
CA TYR A 82 -20.72 23.37 12.66
C TYR A 82 -19.21 23.59 12.71
N ALA A 83 -18.61 23.55 13.90
CA ALA A 83 -17.19 23.75 14.11
C ALA A 83 -16.36 22.70 13.35
N ALA A 84 -16.71 21.42 13.48
CA ALA A 84 -16.06 20.34 12.74
C ALA A 84 -16.18 20.55 11.22
N THR A 85 -17.38 20.85 10.72
CA THR A 85 -17.58 21.10 9.28
C THR A 85 -16.75 22.28 8.76
N VAL A 86 -16.68 23.38 9.49
CA VAL A 86 -15.88 24.57 9.09
C VAL A 86 -14.40 24.23 9.09
N THR A 87 -13.91 23.51 10.09
CA THR A 87 -12.51 23.07 10.17
C THR A 87 -12.14 22.21 8.97
N PHE A 88 -12.99 21.23 8.62
CA PHE A 88 -12.76 20.40 7.44
C PHE A 88 -12.89 21.14 6.11
N ASN A 89 -13.78 22.12 6.00
CA ASN A 89 -13.87 22.97 4.81
C ASN A 89 -12.60 23.82 4.63
N ASN A 90 -11.93 24.20 5.70
CA ASN A 90 -10.62 24.85 5.62
C ASN A 90 -9.53 23.87 5.16
N LEU A 91 -9.50 22.65 5.70
CA LEU A 91 -8.57 21.59 5.26
C LEU A 91 -8.75 21.28 3.77
N ARG A 92 -9.98 21.25 3.25
CA ARG A 92 -10.27 21.01 1.83
C ARG A 92 -9.73 22.07 0.88
N LYS A 93 -9.31 23.24 1.35
CA LYS A 93 -8.63 24.21 0.48
C LYS A 93 -7.29 23.70 -0.04
N ASP A 94 -6.59 22.92 0.81
CA ASP A 94 -5.30 22.32 0.48
C ASP A 94 -5.46 20.85 -0.03
N TYR A 95 -6.52 20.18 0.41
CA TYR A 95 -6.82 18.76 0.12
C TYR A 95 -8.25 18.59 -0.40
N PRO A 96 -8.57 19.02 -1.64
CA PRO A 96 -9.95 19.11 -2.14
C PRO A 96 -10.68 17.76 -2.25
N ASP A 97 -9.97 16.67 -2.44
CA ASP A 97 -10.53 15.32 -2.59
C ASP A 97 -10.86 14.65 -1.25
N TYR A 98 -10.40 15.23 -0.14
CA TYR A 98 -10.78 14.78 1.20
C TYR A 98 -12.13 15.36 1.58
N THR A 99 -13.04 14.54 2.05
CA THR A 99 -14.36 15.03 2.44
C THR A 99 -14.75 14.62 3.85
N TYR A 100 -15.49 15.49 4.51
CA TYR A 100 -16.17 15.24 5.78
C TYR A 100 -17.60 15.73 5.66
N LYS A 101 -18.55 14.90 6.12
CA LYS A 101 -19.96 15.25 6.18
C LYS A 101 -20.61 14.60 7.38
N GLU A 102 -21.47 15.34 8.04
CA GLU A 102 -22.37 14.85 9.08
C GLU A 102 -23.75 14.70 8.46
N ALA A 103 -23.94 13.58 7.77
CA ALA A 103 -25.16 13.30 7.02
C ALA A 103 -26.30 12.93 7.96
N ALA A 104 -27.47 13.56 7.80
CA ALA A 104 -28.67 13.25 8.56
C ALA A 104 -29.89 13.10 7.65
N LEU A 105 -30.86 12.26 8.07
CA LEU A 105 -32.08 12.05 7.27
C LEU A 105 -33.01 13.29 7.34
N ASN A 106 -33.02 13.96 8.46
CA ASN A 106 -33.82 15.19 8.69
C ASN A 106 -32.96 16.24 9.40
N PRO A 107 -31.95 16.85 8.70
CA PRO A 107 -31.09 17.85 9.31
C PRO A 107 -31.77 19.23 9.40
N THR A 108 -31.40 20.02 10.41
CA THR A 108 -31.81 21.43 10.52
C THR A 108 -31.23 22.23 9.34
N ASN A 109 -29.98 22.02 8.99
CA ASN A 109 -29.36 22.62 7.81
C ASN A 109 -29.50 21.69 6.59
N PRO A 110 -30.16 22.12 5.49
CA PRO A 110 -30.34 21.30 4.30
C PRO A 110 -29.04 20.79 3.64
N ARG A 111 -27.91 21.46 3.84
CA ARG A 111 -26.59 21.00 3.32
C ARG A 111 -26.17 19.64 3.86
N ASP A 112 -26.63 19.32 5.08
CA ASP A 112 -26.27 18.11 5.80
C ASP A 112 -27.23 16.93 5.51
N ARG A 113 -28.20 17.14 4.57
CA ARG A 113 -29.11 16.10 4.12
C ARG A 113 -28.35 14.94 3.50
N ALA A 114 -28.67 13.74 3.99
CA ALA A 114 -28.08 12.51 3.47
C ALA A 114 -28.47 12.25 2.01
N ASP A 115 -27.47 11.92 1.20
CA ASP A 115 -27.67 11.31 -0.12
C ASP A 115 -28.14 9.86 0.06
N GLN A 116 -28.54 9.19 -1.04
CA GLN A 116 -29.09 7.83 -0.99
C GLN A 116 -28.13 6.85 -0.29
N TRP A 117 -26.85 6.83 -0.67
CA TRP A 117 -25.85 5.93 -0.08
C TRP A 117 -25.55 6.25 1.39
N GLU A 118 -25.59 7.51 1.78
CA GLU A 118 -25.43 7.96 3.16
C GLU A 118 -26.64 7.56 4.01
N ALA A 119 -27.85 7.66 3.44
CA ALA A 119 -29.08 7.19 4.07
C ALA A 119 -29.07 5.67 4.29
N ASP A 120 -28.51 4.91 3.35
CA ASP A 120 -28.33 3.45 3.49
C ASP A 120 -27.39 3.12 4.66
N ILE A 121 -26.29 3.88 4.83
CA ILE A 121 -25.37 3.75 5.97
C ILE A 121 -26.08 4.06 7.30
N ILE A 122 -26.87 5.14 7.35
CA ILE A 122 -27.65 5.49 8.54
C ILE A 122 -28.65 4.38 8.87
N GLY A 123 -29.35 3.87 7.85
CA GLY A 123 -30.26 2.73 7.97
C GLY A 123 -29.56 1.47 8.47
N TYR A 124 -28.34 1.21 8.02
CA TYR A 124 -27.54 0.09 8.52
C TYR A 124 -27.23 0.24 10.02
N PHE A 125 -26.79 1.40 10.48
CA PHE A 125 -26.51 1.64 11.91
C PHE A 125 -27.78 1.51 12.77
N ARG A 126 -28.94 1.96 12.28
CA ARG A 126 -30.23 1.78 12.99
C ARG A 126 -30.59 0.31 13.20
N ASN A 127 -30.27 -0.53 12.22
CA ASN A 127 -30.55 -1.95 12.25
C ASN A 127 -29.47 -2.78 12.96
N HIS A 128 -28.28 -2.20 13.20
CA HIS A 128 -27.14 -2.86 13.83
C HIS A 128 -26.54 -1.97 14.93
N PRO A 129 -27.20 -1.84 16.07
CA PRO A 129 -26.79 -0.92 17.15
C PRO A 129 -25.46 -1.31 17.82
N ASP A 130 -24.98 -2.54 17.58
CA ASP A 130 -23.65 -3.02 17.99
C ASP A 130 -22.50 -2.47 17.13
N LYS A 131 -22.80 -1.93 15.97
CA LYS A 131 -21.79 -1.39 15.05
C LYS A 131 -21.50 0.07 15.37
N THR A 132 -20.22 0.34 15.63
CA THR A 132 -19.70 1.68 15.91
C THR A 132 -18.96 2.31 14.74
N GLU A 133 -18.61 1.51 13.72
CA GLU A 133 -17.85 1.96 12.56
C GLU A 133 -18.19 1.11 11.33
N ILE A 134 -18.25 1.75 10.17
CA ILE A 134 -18.30 1.11 8.86
C ILE A 134 -17.18 1.68 8.02
N ILE A 135 -16.40 0.79 7.37
CA ILE A 135 -15.40 1.15 6.38
C ILE A 135 -15.81 0.52 5.05
N GLY A 136 -15.81 1.32 4.00
CA GLY A 136 -16.12 0.86 2.66
C GLY A 136 -15.35 1.66 1.62
N GLU A 137 -15.56 1.29 0.37
CA GLU A 137 -14.97 1.95 -0.78
C GLU A 137 -16.08 2.38 -1.74
N ARG A 138 -15.91 3.56 -2.36
CA ARG A 138 -16.88 4.08 -3.30
C ARG A 138 -16.18 4.81 -4.45
N PRO A 139 -16.77 4.77 -5.67
CA PRO A 139 -16.32 5.62 -6.76
C PRO A 139 -16.64 7.09 -6.46
N THR A 140 -15.74 7.97 -6.86
CA THR A 140 -15.89 9.43 -6.84
C THR A 140 -15.59 10.00 -8.22
N PRO A 141 -15.93 11.25 -8.51
CA PRO A 141 -15.57 11.88 -9.78
C PRO A 141 -14.07 11.91 -10.09
N THR A 142 -13.24 11.90 -9.04
CA THR A 142 -11.76 11.92 -9.12
C THR A 142 -11.14 10.54 -8.95
N GLY A 143 -11.94 9.46 -8.92
CA GLY A 143 -11.47 8.07 -8.80
C GLY A 143 -12.15 7.28 -7.68
N SER A 144 -11.41 6.51 -6.90
CA SER A 144 -11.95 5.74 -5.77
C SER A 144 -11.56 6.38 -4.44
N ALA A 145 -12.45 6.29 -3.44
CA ALA A 145 -12.18 6.74 -2.08
C ALA A 145 -12.63 5.70 -1.06
N ILE A 146 -11.83 5.53 -0.01
CA ILE A 146 -12.25 4.82 1.19
C ILE A 146 -13.05 5.79 2.04
N TYR A 147 -14.24 5.37 2.45
CA TYR A 147 -15.01 6.07 3.46
C TYR A 147 -14.98 5.33 4.79
N LEU A 148 -14.94 6.12 5.87
CA LEU A 148 -15.14 5.67 7.24
C LEU A 148 -16.34 6.42 7.79
N SER A 149 -17.30 5.68 8.33
CA SER A 149 -18.52 6.23 8.89
C SER A 149 -18.74 5.78 10.34
N GLN A 150 -19.22 6.68 11.18
CA GLN A 150 -19.63 6.40 12.56
C GLN A 150 -21.05 6.96 12.79
N PRO A 151 -21.89 6.26 13.61
CA PRO A 151 -23.25 6.72 13.85
C PRO A 151 -23.26 8.01 14.70
N ILE A 152 -24.23 8.86 14.45
CA ILE A 152 -24.58 10.00 15.30
C ILE A 152 -25.84 9.63 16.05
N SER A 153 -25.71 9.44 17.35
CA SER A 153 -26.87 9.19 18.25
C SER A 153 -27.22 10.46 19.02
N ALA A 154 -28.51 10.75 19.13
CA ALA A 154 -28.98 11.91 19.85
C ALA A 154 -28.73 11.75 21.36
N SER A 155 -27.99 12.69 21.96
CA SER A 155 -27.75 12.83 23.39
C SER A 155 -28.85 13.69 24.03
N ALA A 156 -28.85 13.78 25.36
CA ALA A 156 -29.78 14.66 26.08
C ALA A 156 -29.63 16.13 25.67
N GLY A 157 -28.40 16.63 25.51
CA GLY A 157 -28.11 18.00 25.04
C GLY A 157 -28.64 18.26 23.63
N CYS A 158 -28.64 17.26 22.73
CA CYS A 158 -29.20 17.43 21.38
C CYS A 158 -30.71 17.74 21.45
N LEU A 159 -31.44 17.22 22.44
CA LEU A 159 -32.89 17.37 22.54
C LEU A 159 -33.33 18.76 23.00
N GLU A 160 -32.44 19.54 23.56
CA GLU A 160 -32.71 20.94 23.93
C GLU A 160 -33.09 21.78 22.71
N CYS A 161 -32.37 21.54 21.59
CA CYS A 161 -32.61 22.20 20.31
C CYS A 161 -33.49 21.35 19.37
N HIS A 162 -33.27 20.04 19.31
CA HIS A 162 -33.87 19.15 18.31
C HIS A 162 -35.01 18.28 18.80
N GLY A 163 -35.47 18.49 20.04
CA GLY A 163 -36.67 17.86 20.60
C GLY A 163 -37.96 18.40 19.99
N ALA A 164 -38.82 18.97 20.81
CA ALA A 164 -40.03 19.62 20.32
C ALA A 164 -39.73 21.06 19.85
N PRO A 165 -40.24 21.50 18.67
CA PRO A 165 -40.00 22.86 18.18
C PRO A 165 -40.33 23.99 19.17
N ALA A 166 -41.36 23.76 20.04
CA ALA A 166 -41.76 24.74 21.04
C ALA A 166 -40.74 24.92 22.19
N ALA A 167 -39.86 23.96 22.39
CA ALA A 167 -38.81 23.99 23.40
C ALA A 167 -37.45 24.52 22.88
N ALA A 168 -37.28 24.61 21.57
CA ALA A 168 -36.05 25.05 20.97
C ALA A 168 -35.81 26.55 21.15
N PRO A 169 -34.54 26.99 21.17
CA PRO A 169 -34.18 28.41 21.30
C PRO A 169 -34.86 29.28 20.24
N PRO A 170 -35.46 30.41 20.59
CA PRO A 170 -36.11 31.31 19.62
C PRO A 170 -35.16 31.80 18.52
N THR A 171 -33.87 31.95 18.81
CA THR A 171 -32.83 32.34 17.87
C THR A 171 -32.56 31.29 16.81
N GLU A 172 -32.60 29.99 17.16
CA GLU A 172 -32.53 28.85 16.23
C GLU A 172 -33.73 28.83 15.30
N ILE A 173 -34.94 28.90 15.89
CA ILE A 173 -36.18 28.92 15.12
C ILE A 173 -36.24 30.07 14.14
N SER A 174 -35.79 31.27 14.54
CA SER A 174 -35.75 32.43 13.64
C SER A 174 -34.81 32.24 12.48
N THR A 175 -33.77 31.43 12.66
CA THR A 175 -32.72 31.20 11.65
C THR A 175 -33.08 30.05 10.69
N TYR A 176 -33.58 28.94 11.21
CA TYR A 176 -33.80 27.68 10.46
C TYR A 176 -35.25 27.28 10.27
N GLY A 177 -36.17 27.93 10.99
CA GLY A 177 -37.61 27.56 10.99
C GLY A 177 -37.87 26.34 11.84
N THR A 178 -39.09 25.76 11.69
CA THR A 178 -39.57 24.64 12.48
C THR A 178 -39.80 23.37 11.67
N SER A 179 -39.45 23.36 10.37
CA SER A 179 -39.82 22.30 9.44
C SER A 179 -38.92 21.08 9.49
N ASN A 180 -37.63 21.24 9.84
CA ASN A 180 -36.68 20.18 9.81
C ASN A 180 -35.79 20.19 11.07
N GLY A 181 -35.19 19.04 11.39
CA GLY A 181 -34.25 18.91 12.51
C GLY A 181 -34.94 18.72 13.89
N PHE A 182 -36.23 18.40 13.93
CA PHE A 182 -36.96 18.23 15.18
C PHE A 182 -37.53 16.83 15.34
N GLY A 183 -38.01 16.54 16.57
CA GLY A 183 -38.64 15.27 16.93
C GLY A 183 -37.66 14.14 17.15
N TRP A 184 -36.42 14.44 17.45
CA TRP A 184 -35.41 13.42 17.77
C TRP A 184 -35.68 12.80 19.11
N LYS A 185 -35.27 11.53 19.28
CA LYS A 185 -35.43 10.79 20.54
C LYS A 185 -34.07 10.44 21.12
N LEU A 186 -34.01 10.38 22.44
CA LEU A 186 -32.78 10.00 23.14
C LEU A 186 -32.26 8.64 22.63
N ASN A 187 -30.96 8.57 22.35
CA ASN A 187 -30.26 7.41 21.79
C ASN A 187 -30.69 6.98 20.36
N GLU A 188 -31.56 7.76 19.71
CA GLU A 188 -31.88 7.50 18.32
C GLU A 188 -30.67 7.81 17.41
N VAL A 189 -30.36 6.91 16.46
CA VAL A 189 -29.39 7.20 15.40
C VAL A 189 -30.02 8.17 14.40
N ILE A 190 -29.61 9.43 14.46
CA ILE A 190 -30.18 10.54 13.67
C ILE A 190 -29.40 10.76 12.37
N GLY A 191 -28.14 10.32 12.31
CA GLY A 191 -27.25 10.55 11.20
C GLY A 191 -25.98 9.70 11.27
N ALA A 192 -25.03 10.05 10.43
CA ALA A 192 -23.71 9.45 10.41
C ALA A 192 -22.65 10.50 10.11
N GLN A 193 -21.53 10.47 10.84
CA GLN A 193 -20.30 11.14 10.47
C GLN A 193 -19.61 10.33 9.40
N ILE A 194 -19.22 10.95 8.30
CA ILE A 194 -18.60 10.28 7.17
C ILE A 194 -17.36 11.05 6.73
N VAL A 195 -16.22 10.39 6.79
CA VAL A 195 -14.95 10.86 6.21
C VAL A 195 -14.68 10.07 4.95
N SER A 196 -14.27 10.73 3.87
CA SER A 196 -13.78 10.03 2.67
C SER A 196 -12.36 10.49 2.33
N VAL A 197 -11.51 9.50 2.06
CA VAL A 197 -10.08 9.70 1.74
C VAL A 197 -9.81 9.08 0.37
N PRO A 198 -9.23 9.81 -0.60
CA PRO A 198 -8.92 9.28 -1.92
C PRO A 198 -7.86 8.18 -1.84
N THR A 199 -8.02 7.13 -2.65
CA THR A 199 -7.09 5.99 -2.70
C THR A 199 -6.08 6.10 -3.85
N GLU A 200 -6.30 6.98 -4.81
CA GLU A 200 -5.50 7.04 -6.04
C GLU A 200 -4.04 7.38 -5.78
N VAL A 201 -3.76 8.39 -4.97
CA VAL A 201 -2.37 8.80 -4.68
C VAL A 201 -1.60 7.71 -3.95
N PRO A 202 -2.10 7.11 -2.84
CA PRO A 202 -1.43 5.97 -2.19
C PRO A 202 -1.21 4.78 -3.11
N LEU A 203 -2.20 4.44 -3.95
CA LEU A 203 -2.07 3.34 -4.91
C LEU A 203 -1.06 3.65 -6.03
N ALA A 204 -1.04 4.87 -6.54
CA ALA A 204 -0.05 5.29 -7.54
C ALA A 204 1.38 5.20 -6.98
N VAL A 205 1.60 5.63 -5.73
CA VAL A 205 2.89 5.47 -5.02
C VAL A 205 3.26 4.00 -4.85
N ALA A 206 2.30 3.14 -4.47
CA ALA A 206 2.51 1.70 -4.34
C ALA A 206 2.92 1.08 -5.68
N HIS A 207 2.23 1.40 -6.77
CA HIS A 207 2.56 0.92 -8.11
C HIS A 207 3.92 1.44 -8.61
N GLN A 208 4.28 2.68 -8.29
CA GLN A 208 5.60 3.22 -8.62
C GLN A 208 6.71 2.49 -7.84
N ALA A 209 6.52 2.28 -6.54
CA ALA A 209 7.45 1.51 -5.71
C ALA A 209 7.63 0.08 -6.25
N PHE A 210 6.53 -0.57 -6.65
CA PHE A 210 6.55 -1.89 -7.26
C PHE A 210 7.37 -1.93 -8.57
N ARG A 211 7.16 -0.97 -9.49
CA ARG A 211 7.94 -0.88 -10.74
C ARG A 211 9.42 -0.66 -10.46
N THR A 212 9.74 0.18 -9.49
CA THR A 212 11.12 0.45 -9.08
C THR A 212 11.77 -0.81 -8.50
N LEU A 213 11.07 -1.56 -7.67
CA LEU A 213 11.53 -2.85 -7.13
C LEU A 213 11.84 -3.84 -8.26
N LEU A 214 10.93 -4.00 -9.23
CA LEU A 214 11.15 -4.89 -10.36
C LEU A 214 12.37 -4.49 -11.19
N LEU A 215 12.58 -3.19 -11.42
CA LEU A 215 13.75 -2.69 -12.12
C LEU A 215 15.05 -3.04 -11.39
N TYR A 216 15.11 -2.82 -10.07
CA TYR A 216 16.30 -3.17 -9.28
C TYR A 216 16.57 -4.68 -9.28
N LEU A 217 15.53 -5.50 -9.16
CA LEU A 217 15.69 -6.96 -9.26
C LEU A 217 16.23 -7.39 -10.63
N ALA A 218 15.72 -6.81 -11.72
CA ALA A 218 16.19 -7.12 -13.07
C ALA A 218 17.67 -6.70 -13.27
N VAL A 219 18.03 -5.49 -12.84
CA VAL A 219 19.43 -5.00 -12.94
C VAL A 219 20.36 -5.88 -12.11
N THR A 220 19.99 -6.21 -10.88
CA THR A 220 20.79 -7.08 -10.01
C THR A 220 20.96 -8.47 -10.62
N PHE A 221 19.90 -9.04 -11.20
CA PHE A 221 19.98 -10.32 -11.89
C PHE A 221 20.94 -10.28 -13.08
N LEU A 222 20.83 -9.27 -13.95
CA LEU A 222 21.70 -9.14 -15.11
C LEU A 222 23.17 -8.98 -14.70
N ALA A 223 23.43 -8.18 -13.65
CA ALA A 223 24.77 -8.03 -13.11
C ALA A 223 25.31 -9.35 -12.54
N THR A 224 24.49 -10.07 -11.78
CA THR A 224 24.86 -11.39 -11.23
C THR A 224 25.12 -12.41 -12.33
N LEU A 225 24.27 -12.44 -13.36
CA LEU A 225 24.44 -13.32 -14.51
C LEU A 225 25.78 -13.03 -15.23
N ALA A 226 26.09 -11.76 -15.47
CA ALA A 226 27.35 -11.36 -16.09
C ALA A 226 28.57 -11.79 -15.26
N VAL A 227 28.55 -11.62 -13.94
CA VAL A 227 29.64 -12.06 -13.05
C VAL A 227 29.78 -13.58 -13.06
N ILE A 228 28.69 -14.33 -13.01
CA ILE A 228 28.69 -15.80 -13.08
C ILE A 228 29.26 -16.25 -14.45
N ASP A 229 28.83 -15.64 -15.55
CA ASP A 229 29.31 -15.99 -16.90
C ASP A 229 30.79 -15.77 -17.07
N VAL A 230 31.30 -14.63 -16.61
CA VAL A 230 32.73 -14.34 -16.61
C VAL A 230 33.49 -15.37 -15.76
N GLY A 231 33.02 -15.66 -14.57
CA GLY A 231 33.61 -16.67 -13.68
C GLY A 231 33.60 -18.06 -14.30
N LEU A 232 32.49 -18.54 -14.83
CA LEU A 232 32.37 -19.81 -15.53
C LEU A 232 33.30 -19.90 -16.73
N TYR A 233 33.42 -18.83 -17.51
CA TYR A 233 34.28 -18.81 -18.65
C TYR A 233 35.78 -18.99 -18.30
N TYR A 234 36.29 -18.22 -17.34
CA TYR A 234 37.69 -18.27 -16.97
C TYR A 234 38.07 -19.43 -16.05
N ILE A 235 37.19 -19.81 -15.13
CA ILE A 235 37.48 -20.85 -14.13
C ILE A 235 37.22 -22.26 -14.68
N VAL A 236 36.18 -22.45 -15.52
CA VAL A 236 35.77 -23.78 -15.96
C VAL A 236 35.95 -23.99 -17.46
N ILE A 237 35.38 -23.12 -18.30
CA ILE A 237 35.25 -23.39 -19.74
C ILE A 237 36.64 -23.30 -20.43
N MET A 238 37.41 -22.26 -20.15
CA MET A 238 38.70 -22.03 -20.75
C MET A 238 39.70 -23.17 -20.43
N PRO A 239 39.91 -23.57 -19.15
CA PRO A 239 40.78 -24.70 -18.81
C PRO A 239 40.33 -26.02 -19.44
N LEU A 240 39.02 -26.36 -19.41
CA LEU A 240 38.49 -27.57 -20.00
C LEU A 240 38.69 -27.60 -21.54
N ARG A 241 38.51 -26.46 -22.21
CA ARG A 241 38.77 -26.35 -23.65
C ARG A 241 40.26 -26.57 -23.99
N GLN A 242 41.19 -26.05 -23.18
CA GLN A 242 42.62 -26.27 -23.36
C GLN A 242 42.97 -27.77 -23.20
N LEU A 243 42.41 -28.42 -22.17
CA LEU A 243 42.58 -29.88 -21.96
C LEU A 243 42.02 -30.68 -23.14
N ALA A 244 40.80 -30.39 -23.56
CA ALA A 244 40.18 -31.10 -24.69
C ALA A 244 40.94 -30.92 -25.99
N SER A 245 41.42 -29.70 -26.28
CA SER A 245 42.21 -29.43 -27.49
C SER A 245 43.54 -30.19 -27.51
N ARG A 246 44.24 -30.26 -26.37
CA ARG A 246 45.49 -31.04 -26.28
C ARG A 246 45.23 -32.54 -26.31
N ALA A 247 44.15 -33.03 -25.70
CA ALA A 247 43.77 -34.43 -25.81
C ALA A 247 43.50 -34.85 -27.26
N ASP A 248 42.90 -33.98 -28.05
CA ASP A 248 42.69 -34.19 -29.50
C ASP A 248 44.01 -34.27 -30.27
N LEU A 249 44.97 -33.38 -29.98
CA LEU A 249 46.32 -33.42 -30.59
C LEU A 249 47.07 -34.70 -30.24
N VAL A 250 47.06 -35.09 -28.95
CA VAL A 250 47.69 -36.33 -28.49
C VAL A 250 47.05 -37.54 -29.16
N SER A 251 45.75 -37.60 -29.32
CA SER A 251 44.99 -38.68 -29.98
C SER A 251 45.36 -38.80 -31.46
N LYS A 252 45.83 -37.72 -32.10
CA LYS A 252 46.31 -37.69 -33.49
C LYS A 252 47.80 -37.97 -33.64
N GLY A 253 48.49 -38.32 -32.55
CA GLY A 253 49.89 -38.68 -32.55
C GLY A 253 50.86 -37.51 -32.29
N ASP A 254 50.36 -36.30 -32.03
CA ASP A 254 51.24 -35.17 -31.65
C ASP A 254 51.60 -35.27 -30.16
N LEU A 255 52.76 -35.87 -29.87
CA LEU A 255 53.32 -36.04 -28.53
C LEU A 255 54.35 -34.93 -28.21
N SER A 256 54.45 -33.86 -28.99
CA SER A 256 55.40 -32.77 -28.78
C SER A 256 54.96 -31.74 -27.77
N GLN A 257 53.72 -31.84 -27.26
CA GLN A 257 53.11 -30.86 -26.40
C GLN A 257 53.72 -30.89 -24.99
N PRO A 258 53.98 -29.71 -24.35
CA PRO A 258 54.47 -29.69 -22.97
C PRO A 258 53.36 -30.13 -22.00
N GLU A 259 53.72 -30.61 -20.80
CA GLU A 259 52.80 -30.90 -19.73
C GLU A 259 51.99 -29.65 -19.32
N PHE A 260 50.77 -29.87 -18.87
CA PHE A 260 49.99 -28.78 -18.28
C PHE A 260 50.54 -28.34 -16.95
N VAL A 261 50.64 -27.04 -16.75
CA VAL A 261 50.89 -26.45 -15.43
C VAL A 261 49.65 -26.62 -14.57
N VAL A 262 49.71 -27.47 -13.55
CA VAL A 262 48.62 -27.66 -12.62
C VAL A 262 48.51 -26.45 -11.68
N LYS A 263 47.41 -25.72 -11.79
CA LYS A 263 47.14 -24.57 -10.93
C LYS A 263 45.91 -24.90 -10.04
N GLY A 264 46.01 -24.66 -8.75
CA GLY A 264 44.90 -24.86 -7.81
C GLY A 264 44.85 -26.27 -7.17
N LYS A 265 43.78 -26.53 -6.45
CA LYS A 265 43.50 -27.80 -5.73
C LYS A 265 42.07 -28.26 -5.95
N ASP A 266 41.37 -27.71 -6.95
CA ASP A 266 40.02 -28.00 -7.34
C ASP A 266 39.93 -29.21 -8.29
N GLU A 267 38.72 -29.56 -8.69
CA GLU A 267 38.41 -30.68 -9.57
C GLU A 267 39.06 -30.51 -10.95
N ILE A 268 39.22 -29.27 -11.44
CA ILE A 268 39.91 -28.98 -12.69
C ILE A 268 41.42 -29.30 -12.59
N ALA A 269 42.03 -28.96 -11.46
CA ALA A 269 43.40 -29.30 -11.16
C ALA A 269 43.59 -30.82 -11.06
N GLU A 270 42.64 -31.56 -10.50
CA GLU A 270 42.69 -33.04 -10.41
C GLU A 270 42.61 -33.68 -11.80
N VAL A 271 41.68 -33.24 -12.65
CA VAL A 271 41.57 -33.69 -14.04
C VAL A 271 42.88 -33.39 -14.81
N THR A 272 43.45 -32.20 -14.61
CA THR A 272 44.73 -31.80 -15.24
C THR A 272 45.87 -32.72 -14.81
N LYS A 273 46.00 -33.06 -13.53
CA LYS A 273 46.99 -34.04 -13.02
C LYS A 273 46.81 -35.42 -13.63
N SER A 274 45.57 -35.88 -13.72
CA SER A 274 45.21 -37.17 -14.26
C SER A 274 45.54 -37.26 -15.75
N PHE A 275 45.25 -36.17 -16.49
CA PHE A 275 45.64 -36.04 -17.89
C PHE A 275 47.16 -36.09 -18.08
N ASN A 276 47.94 -35.34 -17.28
CA ASN A 276 49.39 -35.37 -17.34
C ASN A 276 49.97 -36.75 -17.08
N ARG A 277 49.46 -37.49 -16.08
CA ARG A 277 49.89 -38.88 -15.81
C ARG A 277 49.62 -39.81 -16.99
N MET A 278 48.45 -39.74 -17.61
CA MET A 278 48.10 -40.47 -18.82
C MET A 278 49.05 -40.14 -19.98
N TYR A 279 49.23 -38.87 -20.22
CA TYR A 279 50.12 -38.36 -21.30
C TYR A 279 51.57 -38.82 -21.17
N LEU A 280 52.16 -38.73 -19.97
CA LEU A 280 53.51 -39.25 -19.68
C LEU A 280 53.61 -40.76 -19.85
N SER A 281 52.60 -41.51 -19.44
CA SER A 281 52.53 -42.98 -19.64
C SER A 281 52.48 -43.32 -21.14
N LEU A 282 51.74 -42.55 -21.94
CA LEU A 282 51.68 -42.77 -23.40
C LEU A 282 53.02 -42.48 -24.07
N ILE A 283 53.70 -41.38 -23.74
CA ILE A 283 55.03 -41.05 -24.25
C ILE A 283 56.02 -42.18 -23.93
N LYS A 284 55.99 -42.71 -22.67
CA LYS A 284 56.89 -43.80 -22.28
C LYS A 284 56.61 -45.09 -23.06
N ALA A 285 55.34 -45.40 -23.27
CA ALA A 285 54.98 -46.60 -24.07
C ALA A 285 55.41 -46.49 -25.54
N MET A 286 55.22 -45.33 -26.16
CA MET A 286 55.67 -45.09 -27.55
C MET A 286 57.20 -45.18 -27.71
N ARG A 287 57.99 -44.64 -26.78
CA ARG A 287 59.46 -44.75 -26.81
C ARG A 287 59.91 -46.19 -26.67
N MET A 288 59.23 -47.06 -25.92
CA MET A 288 59.58 -48.49 -25.82
C MET A 288 59.18 -49.30 -27.06
N LEU A 289 58.34 -48.79 -27.93
CA LEU A 289 57.94 -49.42 -29.18
C LEU A 289 58.91 -49.00 -30.37
N ASP A 290 59.60 -47.86 -30.22
CA ASP A 290 60.56 -47.32 -31.19
C ASP A 290 61.97 -47.87 -30.95
N GLU A 291 62.22 -48.55 -29.80
CA GLU A 291 63.49 -49.31 -29.51
C GLU A 291 63.29 -50.76 -29.90
#